data_962da679e67ef1b663cd084aa80b0cc6
#
_entry.id   962da679e67ef1b663cd084aa80b0cc6
#
_cell.length_a   1.000
_cell.length_b   1.000
_cell.length_c   1.000
_cell.angle_alpha   90.00
_cell.angle_beta   90.00
_cell.angle_gamma   90.00
#
_symmetry.space_group_name_H-M   'P 1'
#
loop_
_entity.id
_entity.type
_entity.pdbx_description
1 polymer ?
#
loop_
_entity_poly.entity_id
_entity_poly.type
_entity_poly.pdbx_seq_one_letter_code
_entity_poly.pdbx_strand_id
1 'polypeptide(L)'
;DVAPSRGLGDVYKRQDVDRLLDVTDVIMLDIKHINDEEHKKLTGHSNKNILAFAEYASSKKKQLWIRHVVVPGITYNEKYLHELGMFISKLKSVKALDVLPYHDMGKVKYQNLGIDYPLKDVEPLPKAEAAKARDIIMQGIKDGLAAEYSKN
;
A
#
# COMPACT_ATOMS: atom_id res chain seq x y z
N ASP A 1 -20.71 -14.37 -6.97
CA ASP A 1 -19.92 -13.99 -8.14
C ASP A 1 -19.21 -12.70 -7.82
N VAL A 2 -17.99 -12.81 -7.26
CA VAL A 2 -17.17 -11.64 -6.96
C VAL A 2 -16.63 -11.16 -8.31
N ALA A 3 -17.25 -10.13 -8.88
CA ALA A 3 -16.73 -9.50 -10.06
C ALA A 3 -15.27 -9.10 -9.77
N PRO A 4 -14.30 -9.52 -10.58
CA PRO A 4 -12.92 -9.10 -10.40
C PRO A 4 -12.89 -7.57 -10.36
N SER A 5 -12.10 -7.01 -9.47
CA SER A 5 -11.88 -5.56 -9.37
C SER A 5 -11.32 -5.06 -10.70
N ARG A 6 -12.18 -4.85 -11.64
CA ARG A 6 -11.83 -4.23 -12.91
C ARG A 6 -11.62 -2.76 -12.63
N GLY A 7 -10.51 -2.23 -13.11
CA GLY A 7 -10.04 -0.91 -12.75
C GLY A 7 -11.10 0.20 -12.83
N LEU A 8 -10.85 1.26 -12.12
CA LEU A 8 -11.64 2.50 -12.07
C LEU A 8 -11.94 3.15 -13.45
N GLY A 9 -11.62 2.47 -14.56
CA GLY A 9 -11.89 2.90 -15.92
C GLY A 9 -13.30 2.61 -16.44
N ASP A 10 -14.08 1.80 -15.72
CA ASP A 10 -15.46 1.52 -16.09
C ASP A 10 -16.38 2.57 -15.43
N VAL A 11 -17.13 3.31 -16.25
CA VAL A 11 -18.01 4.41 -15.79
C VAL A 11 -19.02 3.92 -14.73
N TYR A 12 -19.52 2.71 -14.87
CA TYR A 12 -20.46 2.10 -13.92
C TYR A 12 -19.85 1.88 -12.54
N LYS A 13 -18.60 1.43 -12.48
CA LYS A 13 -17.87 1.21 -11.24
C LYS A 13 -17.42 2.49 -10.60
N ARG A 14 -17.16 3.52 -11.40
CA ARG A 14 -16.82 4.85 -10.88
C ARG A 14 -17.98 5.47 -10.12
N GLN A 15 -19.21 5.32 -10.60
CA GLN A 15 -20.41 5.81 -9.90
C GLN A 15 -20.61 5.12 -8.55
N ASP A 16 -20.38 3.81 -8.47
CA ASP A 16 -20.49 3.06 -7.22
C ASP A 16 -19.39 3.46 -6.24
N VAL A 17 -18.18 3.66 -6.72
CA VAL A 17 -17.06 4.19 -5.93
C VAL A 17 -17.37 5.60 -5.44
N ASP A 18 -17.92 6.47 -6.27
CA ASP A 18 -18.29 7.84 -5.87
C ASP A 18 -19.32 7.84 -4.75
N ARG A 19 -20.37 7.01 -4.86
CA ARG A 19 -21.39 6.88 -3.80
C ARG A 19 -20.78 6.40 -2.48
N LEU A 20 -19.85 5.43 -2.55
CA LEU A 20 -19.15 4.95 -1.38
C LEU A 20 -18.26 6.04 -0.78
N LEU A 21 -17.53 6.77 -1.61
CA LEU A 21 -16.68 7.87 -1.17
C LEU A 21 -17.47 8.99 -0.53
N ASP A 22 -18.68 9.31 -1.03
CA ASP A 22 -19.52 10.36 -0.48
C ASP A 22 -19.88 10.14 0.98
N VAL A 23 -20.03 8.88 1.41
CA VAL A 23 -20.39 8.49 2.78
C VAL A 23 -19.19 8.04 3.61
N THR A 24 -17.97 8.15 3.08
CA THR A 24 -16.72 7.70 3.73
C THR A 24 -15.94 8.90 4.23
N ASP A 25 -15.54 8.90 5.50
CA ASP A 25 -14.71 9.95 6.10
C ASP A 25 -13.22 9.65 5.96
N VAL A 26 -12.81 8.43 6.24
CA VAL A 26 -11.42 7.99 6.22
C VAL A 26 -11.30 6.66 5.48
N ILE A 27 -10.28 6.56 4.65
CA ILE A 27 -9.97 5.34 3.91
C ILE A 27 -8.65 4.78 4.44
N MET A 28 -8.69 3.60 5.03
CA MET A 28 -7.50 2.83 5.38
C MET A 28 -7.08 2.00 4.16
N LEU A 29 -5.92 2.29 3.61
CA LEU A 29 -5.45 1.71 2.37
C LEU A 29 -4.14 0.96 2.57
N ASP A 30 -4.17 -0.34 2.35
CA ASP A 30 -2.97 -1.17 2.35
C ASP A 30 -2.31 -1.14 0.97
N ILE A 31 -1.09 -0.63 0.89
CA ILE A 31 -0.23 -0.78 -0.29
C ILE A 31 0.71 -1.94 0.01
N LYS A 32 0.45 -3.10 -0.57
CA LYS A 32 1.20 -4.33 -0.28
C LYS A 32 2.60 -4.33 -0.87
N HIS A 33 2.75 -3.82 -2.09
CA HIS A 33 4.04 -3.61 -2.74
C HIS A 33 3.93 -2.52 -3.80
N ILE A 34 4.92 -1.63 -3.89
CA ILE A 34 4.90 -0.53 -4.87
C ILE A 34 5.25 -1.00 -6.29
N ASN A 35 6.12 -1.99 -6.42
CA ASN A 35 6.46 -2.58 -7.71
C ASN A 35 5.38 -3.57 -8.16
N ASP A 36 4.89 -3.44 -9.40
CA ASP A 36 3.76 -4.23 -9.90
C ASP A 36 4.09 -5.72 -10.03
N GLU A 37 5.28 -6.05 -10.51
CA GLU A 37 5.67 -7.47 -10.68
C GLU A 37 5.85 -8.17 -9.31
N GLU A 38 6.47 -7.49 -8.37
CA GLU A 38 6.61 -8.01 -7.00
C GLU A 38 5.24 -8.09 -6.29
N HIS A 39 4.35 -7.13 -6.57
CA HIS A 39 2.98 -7.17 -6.06
C HIS A 39 2.20 -8.38 -6.60
N LYS A 40 2.35 -8.71 -7.88
CA LYS A 40 1.74 -9.90 -8.48
C LYS A 40 2.27 -11.19 -7.86
N LYS A 41 3.57 -11.28 -7.61
CA LYS A 41 4.16 -12.43 -6.91
C LYS A 41 3.61 -12.59 -5.50
N LEU A 42 3.41 -11.47 -4.79
CA LEU A 42 2.95 -11.46 -3.41
C LEU A 42 1.45 -11.73 -3.28
N THR A 43 0.64 -11.16 -4.16
CA THR A 43 -0.82 -11.13 -4.03
C THR A 43 -1.58 -11.86 -5.13
N GLY A 44 -0.94 -12.23 -6.21
CA GLY A 44 -1.56 -12.76 -7.43
C GLY A 44 -2.21 -11.69 -8.33
N HIS A 45 -2.14 -10.41 -7.95
CA HIS A 45 -2.81 -9.31 -8.64
C HIS A 45 -1.89 -8.12 -8.90
N SER A 46 -2.19 -7.34 -9.95
CA SER A 46 -1.53 -6.06 -10.20
C SER A 46 -1.86 -5.02 -9.13
N ASN A 47 -0.90 -4.14 -8.82
CA ASN A 47 -1.13 -3.01 -7.92
C ASN A 47 -1.77 -1.80 -8.59
N LYS A 48 -1.93 -1.80 -9.92
CA LYS A 48 -2.41 -0.64 -10.68
C LYS A 48 -3.75 -0.11 -10.19
N ASN A 49 -4.66 -1.00 -9.85
CA ASN A 49 -5.99 -0.61 -9.38
C ASN A 49 -5.95 0.07 -8.01
N ILE A 50 -5.14 -0.45 -7.09
CA ILE A 50 -5.04 0.14 -5.75
C ILE A 50 -4.33 1.50 -5.78
N LEU A 51 -3.30 1.64 -6.61
CA LEU A 51 -2.61 2.91 -6.79
C LEU A 51 -3.51 3.95 -7.47
N ALA A 52 -4.24 3.56 -8.53
CA ALA A 52 -5.22 4.42 -9.19
C ALA A 52 -6.36 4.83 -8.24
N PHE A 53 -6.82 3.92 -7.38
CA PHE A 53 -7.81 4.24 -6.36
C PHE A 53 -7.29 5.26 -5.35
N ALA A 54 -6.04 5.12 -4.89
CA ALA A 54 -5.41 6.08 -3.98
C ALA A 54 -5.37 7.49 -4.59
N GLU A 55 -4.94 7.60 -5.86
CA GLU A 55 -4.90 8.87 -6.59
C GLU A 55 -6.31 9.47 -6.76
N TYR A 56 -7.28 8.64 -7.11
CA TYR A 56 -8.66 9.06 -7.28
C TYR A 56 -9.28 9.56 -5.97
N ALA A 57 -9.16 8.80 -4.89
CA ALA A 57 -9.65 9.20 -3.57
C ALA A 57 -8.98 10.51 -3.09
N SER A 58 -7.68 10.65 -3.35
CA SER A 58 -6.94 11.88 -3.06
C SER A 58 -7.48 13.07 -3.86
N SER A 59 -7.78 12.89 -5.16
CA SER A 59 -8.39 13.92 -6.01
C SER A 59 -9.76 14.38 -5.50
N LYS A 60 -10.49 13.48 -4.87
CA LYS A 60 -11.77 13.76 -4.18
C LYS A 60 -11.60 14.32 -2.77
N LYS A 61 -10.37 14.63 -2.35
CA LYS A 61 -10.02 15.16 -1.03
C LYS A 61 -10.43 14.24 0.14
N LYS A 62 -10.56 12.94 -0.11
CA LYS A 62 -10.85 11.96 0.93
C LYS A 62 -9.61 11.70 1.77
N GLN A 63 -9.77 11.60 3.06
CA GLN A 63 -8.65 11.35 3.97
C GLN A 63 -8.13 9.93 3.79
N LEU A 64 -6.84 9.81 3.50
CA LEU A 64 -6.16 8.53 3.34
C LEU A 64 -5.28 8.23 4.54
N TRP A 65 -5.40 7.02 5.04
CA TRP A 65 -4.51 6.42 6.01
C TRP A 65 -3.80 5.25 5.33
N ILE A 66 -2.56 5.48 4.93
CA ILE A 66 -1.77 4.48 4.21
C ILE A 66 -1.14 3.52 5.20
N ARG A 67 -1.26 2.22 4.93
CA ARG A 67 -0.59 1.17 5.69
C ARG A 67 0.32 0.36 4.78
N HIS A 68 1.48 0.01 5.30
CA HIS A 68 2.47 -0.81 4.61
C HIS A 68 3.13 -1.78 5.57
N VAL A 69 3.09 -3.07 5.27
CA VAL A 69 3.76 -4.11 6.05
C VAL A 69 5.15 -4.34 5.49
N VAL A 70 6.15 -4.24 6.34
CA VAL A 70 7.55 -4.47 5.98
C VAL A 70 7.91 -5.93 6.21
N VAL A 71 8.13 -6.65 5.12
CA VAL A 71 8.44 -8.08 5.11
C VAL A 71 9.89 -8.28 4.68
N PRO A 72 10.74 -8.92 5.51
CA PRO A 72 12.12 -9.24 5.14
C PRO A 72 12.21 -9.99 3.80
N GLY A 73 13.11 -9.57 2.93
CA GLY A 73 13.34 -10.18 1.63
C GLY A 73 12.26 -9.92 0.57
N ILE A 74 11.17 -9.23 0.91
CA ILE A 74 10.06 -8.92 -0.01
C ILE A 74 9.86 -7.42 -0.13
N THR A 75 9.35 -6.77 0.91
CA THR A 75 9.07 -5.32 0.90
C THR A 75 10.15 -4.51 1.62
N TYR A 76 10.98 -5.16 2.47
CA TYR A 76 12.10 -4.50 3.13
C TYR A 76 13.28 -4.32 2.16
N ASN A 77 13.16 -3.33 1.30
CA ASN A 77 14.12 -2.97 0.27
C ASN A 77 14.14 -1.45 0.13
N GLU A 78 15.31 -0.83 0.25
CA GLU A 78 15.45 0.63 0.24
C GLU A 78 14.87 1.29 -1.00
N LYS A 79 15.12 0.71 -2.18
CA LYS A 79 14.59 1.23 -3.44
C LYS A 79 13.08 1.25 -3.44
N TYR A 80 12.43 0.14 -3.08
CA TYR A 80 10.98 0.04 -3.09
C TYR A 80 10.32 0.88 -2.00
N LEU A 81 10.93 0.97 -0.82
CA LEU A 81 10.44 1.85 0.25
C LEU A 81 10.53 3.33 -0.15
N HIS A 82 11.62 3.74 -0.80
CA HIS A 82 11.77 5.08 -1.33
C HIS A 82 10.75 5.36 -2.46
N GLU A 83 10.58 4.44 -3.41
CA GLU A 83 9.57 4.54 -4.48
C GLU A 83 8.15 4.67 -3.91
N LEU A 84 7.83 3.92 -2.85
CA LEU A 84 6.56 4.06 -2.14
C LEU A 84 6.39 5.48 -1.59
N GLY A 85 7.43 6.04 -0.98
CA GLY A 85 7.45 7.42 -0.52
C GLY A 85 7.22 8.42 -1.65
N MET A 86 7.90 8.24 -2.77
CA MET A 86 7.72 9.06 -3.98
C MET A 86 6.27 9.01 -4.49
N PHE A 87 5.65 7.85 -4.46
CA PHE A 87 4.23 7.71 -4.83
C PHE A 87 3.33 8.44 -3.82
N ILE A 88 3.53 8.25 -2.53
CA ILE A 88 2.73 8.89 -1.48
C ILE A 88 2.82 10.42 -1.57
N SER A 89 3.97 10.98 -1.98
CA SER A 89 4.14 12.43 -2.13
C SER A 89 3.17 13.06 -3.12
N LYS A 90 2.67 12.30 -4.08
CA LYS A 90 1.66 12.77 -5.07
C LYS A 90 0.26 12.84 -4.50
N LEU A 91 -0.01 12.17 -3.40
CA LEU A 91 -1.31 12.13 -2.76
C LEU A 91 -1.46 13.35 -1.83
N LYS A 92 -2.49 14.17 -2.06
CA LYS A 92 -2.67 15.44 -1.34
C LYS A 92 -3.44 15.30 -0.01
N SER A 93 -4.03 14.15 0.25
CA SER A 93 -4.96 13.95 1.38
C SER A 93 -4.53 12.85 2.36
N VAL A 94 -3.25 12.49 2.37
CA VAL A 94 -2.72 11.52 3.33
C VAL A 94 -2.65 12.14 4.72
N LYS A 95 -3.32 11.52 5.68
CA LYS A 95 -3.38 11.95 7.09
C LYS A 95 -2.48 11.12 8.00
N ALA A 96 -2.25 9.86 7.65
CA ALA A 96 -1.41 8.97 8.43
C ALA A 96 -0.69 7.96 7.54
N LEU A 97 0.48 7.54 7.99
CA LEU A 97 1.27 6.47 7.40
C LEU A 97 1.67 5.50 8.52
N ASP A 98 1.12 4.29 8.46
CA ASP A 98 1.51 3.18 9.33
C ASP A 98 2.46 2.25 8.59
N VAL A 99 3.67 2.16 9.10
CA VAL A 99 4.68 1.19 8.65
C VAL A 99 4.78 0.11 9.70
N LEU A 100 4.28 -1.07 9.36
CA LEU A 100 4.07 -2.17 10.28
C LEU A 100 5.14 -3.25 10.10
N PRO A 101 5.76 -3.75 11.17
CA PRO A 101 6.64 -4.90 11.07
C PRO A 101 5.84 -6.15 10.73
N TYR A 102 6.40 -6.99 9.85
CA TYR A 102 5.86 -8.32 9.60
C TYR A 102 5.88 -9.15 10.90
N HIS A 103 4.81 -9.88 11.14
CA HIS A 103 4.71 -10.89 12.20
C HIS A 103 4.03 -12.16 11.67
N ASP A 104 4.33 -13.28 12.27
CA ASP A 104 3.87 -14.61 11.85
C ASP A 104 2.60 -15.11 12.56
N MET A 105 1.86 -14.23 13.22
CA MET A 105 0.63 -14.60 13.95
C MET A 105 -0.44 -15.25 13.04
N GLY A 106 -0.41 -15.03 11.74
CA GLY A 106 -1.26 -15.70 10.77
C GLY A 106 -0.92 -17.19 10.53
N LYS A 107 0.29 -17.64 10.91
CA LYS A 107 0.79 -18.99 10.67
C LYS A 107 -0.13 -20.08 11.27
N VAL A 108 -0.59 -19.85 12.48
CA VAL A 108 -1.52 -20.79 13.18
C VAL A 108 -2.81 -21.00 12.38
N LYS A 109 -3.31 -19.94 11.75
CA LYS A 109 -4.54 -20.01 10.95
C LYS A 109 -4.36 -20.88 9.72
N TYR A 110 -3.23 -20.80 9.05
CA TYR A 110 -2.87 -21.68 7.92
C TYR A 110 -2.70 -23.13 8.37
N GLN A 111 -2.03 -23.36 9.51
CA GLN A 111 -1.89 -24.70 10.09
C GLN A 111 -3.24 -25.35 10.39
N ASN A 112 -4.18 -24.59 10.99
CA ASN A 112 -5.51 -25.08 11.28
C ASN A 112 -6.32 -25.42 10.02
N LEU A 113 -6.03 -24.78 8.90
CA LEU A 113 -6.66 -25.06 7.61
C LEU A 113 -5.93 -26.14 6.80
N GLY A 114 -4.81 -26.67 7.29
CA GLY A 114 -3.98 -27.64 6.57
C GLY A 114 -3.33 -27.08 5.31
N ILE A 115 -3.13 -25.77 5.25
CA ILE A 115 -2.52 -25.05 4.10
C ILE A 115 -1.11 -24.63 4.47
N ASP A 116 -0.16 -24.80 3.54
CA ASP A 116 1.20 -24.34 3.71
C ASP A 116 1.24 -22.79 3.84
N TYR A 117 1.93 -22.32 4.88
CA TYR A 117 2.11 -20.89 5.10
C TYR A 117 3.16 -20.33 4.13
N PRO A 118 2.80 -19.38 3.23
CA PRO A 118 3.72 -18.91 2.18
C PRO A 118 4.99 -18.25 2.72
N LEU A 119 4.95 -17.70 3.93
CA LEU A 119 6.07 -17.00 4.59
C LEU A 119 6.64 -17.80 5.76
N LYS A 120 6.58 -19.14 5.70
CA LYS A 120 7.03 -20.04 6.78
C LYS A 120 8.50 -19.86 7.18
N ASP A 121 9.32 -19.46 6.23
CA ASP A 121 10.77 -19.28 6.39
C ASP A 121 11.16 -17.80 6.60
N VAL A 122 10.18 -16.92 6.76
CA VAL A 122 10.41 -15.47 7.00
C VAL A 122 10.26 -15.17 8.48
N GLU A 123 11.34 -14.70 9.09
CA GLU A 123 11.33 -14.29 10.50
C GLU A 123 10.54 -12.98 10.69
N PRO A 124 9.85 -12.83 11.83
CA PRO A 124 9.21 -11.57 12.20
C PRO A 124 10.20 -10.42 12.22
N LEU A 125 9.77 -9.24 11.79
CA LEU A 125 10.61 -8.04 11.75
C LEU A 125 10.55 -7.29 13.10
N PRO A 126 11.70 -6.94 13.70
CA PRO A 126 11.71 -6.08 14.87
C PRO A 126 11.11 -4.69 14.60
N LYS A 127 10.44 -4.11 15.61
CA LYS A 127 9.87 -2.76 15.50
C LYS A 127 10.88 -1.69 15.12
N ALA A 128 12.13 -1.81 15.59
CA ALA A 128 13.21 -0.88 15.25
C ALA A 128 13.52 -0.89 13.74
N GLU A 129 13.44 -2.04 13.08
CA GLU A 129 13.66 -2.16 11.65
C GLU A 129 12.47 -1.55 10.86
N ALA A 130 11.25 -1.71 11.36
CA ALA A 130 10.08 -1.04 10.78
C ALA A 130 10.21 0.50 10.89
N ALA A 131 10.77 1.01 11.96
CA ALA A 131 11.06 2.45 12.11
C ALA A 131 12.08 2.93 11.06
N LYS A 132 13.15 2.18 10.81
CA LYS A 132 14.12 2.49 9.74
C LYS A 132 13.45 2.47 8.36
N ALA A 133 12.60 1.48 8.09
CA ALA A 133 11.83 1.41 6.85
C ALA A 133 10.94 2.63 6.68
N ARG A 134 10.29 3.08 7.76
CA ARG A 134 9.50 4.30 7.77
C ARG A 134 10.32 5.53 7.41
N ASP A 135 11.53 5.65 7.94
CA ASP A 135 12.42 6.78 7.63
C ASP A 135 12.78 6.83 6.13
N ILE A 136 12.99 5.67 5.51
CA ILE A 136 13.26 5.58 4.07
C ILE A 136 12.04 6.05 3.27
N ILE A 137 10.83 5.61 3.63
CA ILE A 137 9.58 6.06 3.00
C ILE A 137 9.43 7.58 3.17
N MET A 138 9.66 8.10 4.36
CA MET A 138 9.59 9.54 4.65
C MET A 138 10.61 10.34 3.82
N GLN A 139 11.81 9.79 3.59
CA GLN A 139 12.78 10.42 2.69
C GLN A 139 12.25 10.44 1.24
N GLY A 140 11.66 9.35 0.77
CA GLY A 140 11.01 9.31 -0.54
C GLY A 140 9.88 10.35 -0.69
N ILE A 141 9.09 10.58 0.36
CA ILE A 141 8.05 11.63 0.38
C ILE A 141 8.70 13.01 0.23
N LYS A 142 9.75 13.29 0.99
CA LYS A 142 10.48 14.58 0.90
C LYS A 142 11.05 14.82 -0.50
N ASP A 143 11.68 13.79 -1.07
CA ASP A 143 12.29 13.88 -2.40
C ASP A 143 11.23 14.09 -3.49
N GLY A 144 10.08 13.41 -3.37
CA GLY A 144 8.95 13.59 -4.27
C GLY A 144 8.35 14.98 -4.22
N LEU A 145 8.19 15.55 -3.04
CA LEU A 145 7.72 16.94 -2.86
C LEU A 145 8.73 17.94 -3.41
N ALA A 146 10.03 17.76 -3.16
CA ALA A 146 11.09 18.63 -3.70
C ALA A 146 11.09 18.59 -5.23
N ALA A 147 10.93 17.42 -5.85
CA ALA A 147 10.86 17.28 -7.30
C ALA A 147 9.63 17.97 -7.92
N GLU A 148 8.50 18.03 -7.19
CA GLU A 148 7.30 18.76 -7.62
C GLU A 148 7.54 20.28 -7.58
N TYR A 149 8.16 20.80 -6.52
CA TYR A 149 8.48 22.23 -6.41
C TYR A 149 9.46 22.72 -7.46
N SER A 150 10.38 21.87 -7.91
CA SER A 150 11.39 22.23 -8.93
C SER A 150 10.80 22.33 -10.36
N LYS A 151 9.55 21.90 -10.57
CA LYS A 151 8.86 21.93 -11.86
C LYS A 151 7.95 23.14 -12.03
N ASN A 152 7.74 23.91 -10.96
CA ASN A 152 6.95 25.14 -10.91
C ASN A 152 7.86 26.36 -10.82
#